data_dce579087d80e55a0c1083b6c74dfaf6
#
_entry.id   dce579087d80e55a0c1083b6c74dfaf6
#
_cell.length_a   1.000
_cell.length_b   1.000
_cell.length_c   1.000
_cell.angle_alpha   90.00
_cell.angle_beta   90.00
_cell.angle_gamma   90.00
#
_symmetry.space_group_name_H-M   'P 1'
#
loop_
_entity.id
_entity.type
_entity.pdbx_description
1 polymer ?
#
loop_
_entity_poly.entity_id
_entity_poly.type
_entity_poly.pdbx_seq_one_letter_code
_entity_poly.pdbx_strand_id
1 'polypeptide(L)'
;LDSWAMSRGMLADLVVRHPADLVVTEGVMGLFDGAGGRGGTADIAATLGWPVVLVLDVKGQIETAAAVAAGCASFRDDVGIAGVILNRVASPRHLAMIERALERAGVKLFGGLANDARFALPERHLGLVQAVETVDLEARLDAIADALEHALPLDAIRHAARPAKLGEPSQEGLRPPGQRIAVARDRAFSFLYPHLLDQWRSAGAEILPFSPLADEAPDPSADSIWLPGGYPELHAGRLAANARFLDGLRRATVPIHGECGGYMVLGQGLEDADGRRHAMAGLLQLEASFAQRRLHIGYRRARLKADCVLGPAGTEIMGHEFHYARTLSIGDEPLVDCQDVSGTAVIEAGARRGSVSGTFFHAISTRPA
;
A
#
# COMPACT_ATOMS: atom_id res chain seq x y z
N LEU A 1 3.80 -7.31 1.32
CA LEU A 1 4.82 -7.89 0.42
C LEU A 1 4.77 -7.17 -0.93
N ASP A 2 5.92 -6.77 -1.45
CA ASP A 2 6.04 -6.07 -2.74
C ASP A 2 7.25 -6.62 -3.50
N SER A 3 7.01 -7.43 -4.53
CA SER A 3 8.08 -8.08 -5.30
C SER A 3 8.80 -7.16 -6.29
N TRP A 4 8.29 -5.95 -6.53
CA TRP A 4 8.97 -4.94 -7.35
C TRP A 4 9.93 -4.09 -6.51
N ALA A 5 9.51 -3.64 -5.35
CA ALA A 5 10.25 -2.72 -4.51
C ALA A 5 11.13 -3.42 -3.45
N MET A 6 10.85 -4.68 -3.10
CA MET A 6 11.58 -5.43 -2.08
C MET A 6 12.48 -6.50 -2.71
N SER A 7 13.65 -6.72 -2.13
CA SER A 7 14.50 -7.87 -2.49
C SER A 7 13.88 -9.20 -2.00
N ARG A 8 14.33 -10.32 -2.57
CA ARG A 8 13.92 -11.65 -2.09
C ARG A 8 14.28 -11.87 -0.62
N GLY A 9 15.42 -11.34 -0.17
CA GLY A 9 15.84 -11.40 1.21
C GLY A 9 14.92 -10.63 2.16
N MET A 10 14.44 -9.44 1.75
CA MET A 10 13.42 -8.69 2.52
C MET A 10 12.09 -9.44 2.59
N LEU A 11 11.63 -10.03 1.48
CA LEU A 11 10.40 -10.83 1.48
C LEU A 11 10.53 -12.04 2.43
N ALA A 12 11.67 -12.72 2.41
CA ALA A 12 11.95 -13.83 3.32
C ALA A 12 11.98 -13.38 4.79
N ASP A 13 12.63 -12.25 5.09
CA ASP A 13 12.67 -11.67 6.44
C ASP A 13 11.27 -11.35 6.98
N LEU A 14 10.41 -10.73 6.15
CA LEU A 14 9.03 -10.43 6.52
C LEU A 14 8.22 -11.68 6.86
N VAL A 15 8.37 -12.75 6.10
CA VAL A 15 7.68 -14.02 6.36
C VAL A 15 8.19 -14.68 7.65
N VAL A 16 9.52 -14.67 7.87
CA VAL A 16 10.12 -15.26 9.09
C VAL A 16 9.73 -14.49 10.35
N ARG A 17 9.64 -13.17 10.28
CA ARG A 17 9.27 -12.33 11.45
C ARG A 17 7.81 -12.47 11.88
N HIS A 18 6.95 -12.97 11.01
CA HIS A 18 5.53 -13.15 11.29
C HIS A 18 5.15 -14.64 11.23
N PRO A 19 5.65 -15.47 12.18
CA PRO A 19 5.32 -16.90 12.21
C PRO A 19 3.82 -17.10 12.45
N ALA A 20 3.22 -17.96 11.64
CA ALA A 20 1.80 -18.29 11.72
C ALA A 20 1.55 -19.71 11.22
N ASP A 21 0.50 -20.36 11.74
CA ASP A 21 0.07 -21.68 11.28
C ASP A 21 -0.47 -21.63 9.84
N LEU A 22 -1.02 -20.48 9.45
CA LEU A 22 -1.52 -20.22 8.10
C LEU A 22 -1.30 -18.74 7.76
N VAL A 23 -0.74 -18.48 6.57
CA VAL A 23 -0.62 -17.15 5.99
C VAL A 23 -1.59 -17.03 4.81
N VAL A 24 -2.43 -16.02 4.83
CA VAL A 24 -3.30 -15.65 3.70
C VAL A 24 -2.83 -14.32 3.15
N THR A 25 -2.49 -14.30 1.86
CA THR A 25 -2.02 -13.09 1.18
C THR A 25 -3.02 -12.68 0.11
N GLU A 26 -3.56 -11.48 0.22
CA GLU A 26 -4.42 -10.91 -0.81
C GLU A 26 -3.57 -10.33 -1.93
N GLY A 27 -3.89 -10.72 -3.18
CA GLY A 27 -3.32 -10.12 -4.37
C GLY A 27 -4.03 -8.82 -4.73
N VAL A 28 -3.26 -7.80 -5.04
CA VAL A 28 -3.77 -6.53 -5.58
C VAL A 28 -3.73 -6.62 -7.10
N MET A 29 -4.79 -6.24 -7.78
CA MET A 29 -4.92 -6.36 -9.24
C MET A 29 -5.05 -7.82 -9.73
N GLY A 30 -5.02 -8.05 -11.04
CA GLY A 30 -4.99 -9.40 -11.61
C GLY A 30 -3.70 -10.14 -11.27
N LEU A 31 -3.78 -11.48 -11.27
CA LEU A 31 -2.68 -12.35 -10.84
C LEU A 31 -1.33 -12.01 -11.49
N PHE A 32 -1.33 -11.72 -12.78
CA PHE A 32 -0.12 -11.43 -13.57
C PHE A 32 0.09 -9.94 -13.85
N ASP A 33 -0.81 -9.08 -13.36
CA ASP A 33 -0.73 -7.65 -13.58
C ASP A 33 0.31 -7.05 -12.66
N GLY A 34 1.39 -6.59 -13.27
CA GLY A 34 2.52 -5.93 -12.60
C GLY A 34 3.04 -4.78 -13.44
N ALA A 35 4.04 -4.10 -12.93
CA ALA A 35 4.66 -2.98 -13.59
C ALA A 35 5.82 -3.42 -14.47
N GLY A 36 5.69 -3.27 -15.78
CA GLY A 36 6.71 -3.72 -16.74
C GLY A 36 6.95 -5.24 -16.72
N GLY A 37 5.89 -6.02 -16.48
CA GLY A 37 5.92 -7.49 -16.44
C GLY A 37 6.52 -8.07 -15.16
N ARG A 38 6.69 -7.27 -14.10
CA ARG A 38 7.19 -7.67 -12.77
C ARG A 38 6.41 -6.99 -11.67
N GLY A 39 6.52 -7.49 -10.45
CA GLY A 39 5.85 -6.91 -9.29
C GLY A 39 4.38 -7.31 -9.15
N GLY A 40 3.92 -8.30 -9.91
CA GLY A 40 2.58 -8.86 -9.78
C GLY A 40 2.44 -9.85 -8.63
N THR A 41 1.21 -10.21 -8.30
CA THR A 41 0.89 -11.23 -7.28
C THR A 41 1.54 -12.58 -7.60
N ALA A 42 1.63 -12.94 -8.89
CA ALA A 42 2.29 -14.15 -9.37
C ALA A 42 3.78 -14.21 -8.98
N ASP A 43 4.48 -13.06 -8.91
CA ASP A 43 5.89 -13.02 -8.52
C ASP A 43 6.08 -13.34 -7.03
N ILE A 44 5.17 -12.90 -6.17
CA ILE A 44 5.15 -13.28 -4.76
C ILE A 44 4.88 -14.78 -4.62
N ALA A 45 3.84 -15.29 -5.30
CA ALA A 45 3.50 -16.71 -5.28
C ALA A 45 4.67 -17.60 -5.73
N ALA A 46 5.31 -17.26 -6.85
CA ALA A 46 6.48 -17.97 -7.36
C ALA A 46 7.70 -17.88 -6.43
N THR A 47 8.01 -16.70 -5.91
CA THR A 47 9.16 -16.46 -5.02
C THR A 47 9.04 -17.27 -3.72
N LEU A 48 7.85 -17.30 -3.13
CA LEU A 48 7.59 -17.98 -1.86
C LEU A 48 7.11 -19.43 -2.05
N GLY A 49 6.83 -19.86 -3.28
CA GLY A 49 6.30 -21.18 -3.59
C GLY A 49 4.88 -21.39 -3.06
N TRP A 50 4.13 -20.32 -2.86
CA TRP A 50 2.77 -20.37 -2.35
C TRP A 50 1.76 -20.67 -3.47
N PRO A 51 0.82 -21.59 -3.24
CA PRO A 51 -0.24 -21.86 -4.18
C PRO A 51 -1.25 -20.69 -4.23
N VAL A 52 -1.81 -20.47 -5.40
CA VAL A 52 -2.79 -19.43 -5.64
C VAL A 52 -4.20 -20.00 -5.61
N VAL A 53 -5.09 -19.42 -4.83
CA VAL A 53 -6.54 -19.60 -4.96
C VAL A 53 -7.06 -18.45 -5.81
N LEU A 54 -7.51 -18.76 -7.03
CA LEU A 54 -7.97 -17.75 -7.98
C LEU A 54 -9.44 -17.42 -7.71
N VAL A 55 -9.76 -16.16 -7.44
CA VAL A 55 -11.15 -15.68 -7.31
C VAL A 55 -11.58 -15.07 -8.62
N LEU A 56 -12.60 -15.64 -9.27
CA LEU A 56 -13.13 -15.18 -10.56
C LEU A 56 -14.52 -14.59 -10.42
N ASP A 57 -14.67 -13.37 -10.90
CA ASP A 57 -15.98 -12.78 -11.13
C ASP A 57 -16.62 -13.39 -12.37
N VAL A 58 -17.71 -14.14 -12.17
CA VAL A 58 -18.36 -14.90 -13.24
C VAL A 58 -19.69 -14.30 -13.68
N LYS A 59 -19.94 -13.01 -13.39
CA LYS A 59 -21.15 -12.34 -13.87
C LYS A 59 -21.24 -12.42 -15.39
N GLY A 60 -22.23 -13.19 -15.90
CA GLY A 60 -22.50 -13.36 -17.33
C GLY A 60 -21.46 -14.25 -18.07
N GLN A 61 -20.69 -15.07 -17.36
CA GLN A 61 -19.70 -15.98 -17.92
C GLN A 61 -20.01 -17.45 -17.58
N ILE A 62 -19.70 -18.37 -18.46
CA ILE A 62 -19.77 -19.84 -18.25
C ILE A 62 -18.44 -20.46 -18.70
N GLU A 63 -18.33 -20.88 -19.96
CA GLU A 63 -17.11 -21.46 -20.53
C GLU A 63 -15.94 -20.45 -20.53
N THR A 64 -16.23 -19.17 -20.69
CA THR A 64 -15.20 -18.11 -20.64
C THR A 64 -14.49 -18.07 -19.27
N ALA A 65 -15.21 -18.27 -18.17
CA ALA A 65 -14.60 -18.35 -16.84
C ALA A 65 -13.61 -19.54 -16.75
N ALA A 66 -13.95 -20.70 -17.31
CA ALA A 66 -13.05 -21.85 -17.36
C ALA A 66 -11.85 -21.59 -18.26
N ALA A 67 -12.03 -20.90 -19.39
CA ALA A 67 -10.91 -20.52 -20.27
C ALA A 67 -9.95 -19.55 -19.57
N VAL A 68 -10.45 -18.58 -18.81
CA VAL A 68 -9.62 -17.66 -17.99
C VAL A 68 -8.86 -18.44 -16.92
N ALA A 69 -9.53 -19.35 -16.20
CA ALA A 69 -8.89 -20.17 -15.18
C ALA A 69 -7.78 -21.06 -15.75
N ALA A 70 -8.06 -21.74 -16.88
CA ALA A 70 -7.07 -22.56 -17.58
C ALA A 70 -5.89 -21.74 -18.11
N GLY A 71 -6.18 -20.56 -18.67
CA GLY A 71 -5.15 -19.60 -19.08
C GLY A 71 -4.24 -19.20 -17.91
N CYS A 72 -4.82 -18.86 -16.77
CA CYS A 72 -4.04 -18.55 -15.57
C CYS A 72 -3.19 -19.73 -15.09
N ALA A 73 -3.72 -20.96 -15.17
CA ALA A 73 -3.02 -22.15 -14.72
C ALA A 73 -1.84 -22.54 -15.63
N SER A 74 -1.86 -22.13 -16.91
CA SER A 74 -0.83 -22.45 -17.89
C SER A 74 0.07 -21.28 -18.29
N PHE A 75 -0.20 -20.06 -17.80
CA PHE A 75 0.51 -18.85 -18.24
C PHE A 75 1.96 -18.81 -17.74
N ARG A 76 2.23 -19.39 -16.56
CA ARG A 76 3.57 -19.48 -15.97
C ARG A 76 3.73 -20.82 -15.25
N ASP A 77 4.81 -21.52 -15.55
CA ASP A 77 5.11 -22.84 -14.98
C ASP A 77 5.54 -22.78 -13.49
N ASP A 78 5.98 -21.63 -13.03
CA ASP A 78 6.42 -21.40 -11.65
C ASP A 78 5.31 -20.93 -10.71
N VAL A 79 4.06 -20.79 -11.21
CA VAL A 79 2.89 -20.35 -10.44
C VAL A 79 1.84 -21.45 -10.40
N GLY A 80 1.61 -22.04 -9.24
CA GLY A 80 0.63 -23.11 -9.07
C GLY A 80 -0.76 -22.59 -8.70
N ILE A 81 -1.78 -22.86 -9.52
CA ILE A 81 -3.19 -22.59 -9.19
C ILE A 81 -3.73 -23.79 -8.41
N ALA A 82 -4.04 -23.61 -7.11
CA ALA A 82 -4.60 -24.68 -6.27
C ALA A 82 -6.07 -24.96 -6.57
N GLY A 83 -6.78 -23.97 -7.07
CA GLY A 83 -8.17 -24.05 -7.48
C GLY A 83 -8.80 -22.68 -7.61
N VAL A 84 -10.10 -22.65 -7.93
CA VAL A 84 -10.88 -21.46 -8.24
C VAL A 84 -12.04 -21.32 -7.26
N ILE A 85 -12.32 -20.09 -6.84
CA ILE A 85 -13.55 -19.67 -6.19
C ILE A 85 -14.30 -18.76 -7.17
N LEU A 86 -15.57 -19.06 -7.43
CA LEU A 86 -16.41 -18.25 -8.30
C LEU A 86 -17.16 -17.18 -7.48
N ASN A 87 -17.07 -15.94 -7.88
CA ASN A 87 -17.81 -14.84 -7.27
C ASN A 87 -18.92 -14.36 -8.21
N ARG A 88 -20.03 -13.86 -7.63
CA ARG A 88 -21.21 -13.36 -8.34
C ARG A 88 -21.91 -14.44 -9.19
N VAL A 89 -22.00 -15.66 -8.67
CA VAL A 89 -22.75 -16.76 -9.27
C VAL A 89 -24.25 -16.41 -9.26
N ALA A 90 -24.89 -16.49 -10.41
CA ALA A 90 -26.28 -16.05 -10.58
C ALA A 90 -27.33 -17.07 -10.06
N SER A 91 -27.02 -18.36 -10.11
CA SER A 91 -27.94 -19.45 -9.72
C SER A 91 -27.20 -20.78 -9.56
N PRO A 92 -27.81 -21.80 -8.91
CA PRO A 92 -27.27 -23.16 -8.85
C PRO A 92 -27.01 -23.77 -10.24
N ARG A 93 -27.88 -23.49 -11.22
CA ARG A 93 -27.68 -23.92 -12.62
C ARG A 93 -26.44 -23.28 -13.24
N HIS A 94 -26.24 -21.98 -12.99
CA HIS A 94 -25.06 -21.26 -13.46
C HIS A 94 -23.78 -21.85 -12.87
N LEU A 95 -23.76 -22.12 -11.56
CA LEU A 95 -22.63 -22.80 -10.90
C LEU A 95 -22.32 -24.16 -11.57
N ALA A 96 -23.32 -25.02 -11.72
CA ALA A 96 -23.16 -26.36 -12.32
C ALA A 96 -22.64 -26.31 -13.79
N MET A 97 -23.00 -25.26 -14.54
CA MET A 97 -22.50 -25.09 -15.92
C MET A 97 -21.00 -24.74 -15.93
N ILE A 98 -20.58 -23.82 -15.03
CA ILE A 98 -19.17 -23.43 -14.92
C ILE A 98 -18.33 -24.58 -14.36
N GLU A 99 -18.83 -25.31 -13.35
CA GLU A 99 -18.17 -26.47 -12.78
C GLU A 99 -17.81 -27.52 -13.85
N ARG A 100 -18.76 -27.91 -14.71
CA ARG A 100 -18.51 -28.81 -15.84
C ARG A 100 -17.47 -28.26 -16.82
N ALA A 101 -17.44 -26.94 -17.02
CA ALA A 101 -16.45 -26.32 -17.90
C ALA A 101 -15.05 -26.35 -17.27
N LEU A 102 -14.94 -26.10 -15.97
CA LEU A 102 -13.68 -26.19 -15.20
C LEU A 102 -13.17 -27.64 -15.14
N GLU A 103 -14.06 -28.64 -14.93
CA GLU A 103 -13.70 -30.06 -14.97
C GLU A 103 -13.06 -30.44 -16.32
N ARG A 104 -13.67 -30.03 -17.45
CA ARG A 104 -13.10 -30.26 -18.79
C ARG A 104 -11.74 -29.56 -18.98
N ALA A 105 -11.53 -28.43 -18.32
CA ALA A 105 -10.29 -27.67 -18.35
C ALA A 105 -9.24 -28.20 -17.36
N GLY A 106 -9.57 -29.22 -16.53
CA GLY A 106 -8.67 -29.76 -15.52
C GLY A 106 -8.38 -28.81 -14.34
N VAL A 107 -9.26 -27.82 -14.11
CA VAL A 107 -9.09 -26.81 -13.05
C VAL A 107 -10.04 -27.13 -11.90
N LYS A 108 -9.48 -27.23 -10.68
CA LYS A 108 -10.24 -27.51 -9.46
C LYS A 108 -11.15 -26.36 -9.08
N LEU A 109 -12.43 -26.65 -8.84
CA LEU A 109 -13.37 -25.72 -8.23
C LEU A 109 -13.40 -25.94 -6.70
N PHE A 110 -13.27 -24.86 -5.92
CA PHE A 110 -13.53 -24.89 -4.47
C PHE A 110 -14.99 -24.58 -4.14
N GLY A 111 -15.66 -23.73 -4.92
CA GLY A 111 -17.05 -23.39 -4.71
C GLY A 111 -17.41 -22.05 -5.35
N GLY A 112 -18.63 -21.60 -5.10
CA GLY A 112 -19.14 -20.36 -5.67
C GLY A 112 -19.99 -19.56 -4.70
N LEU A 113 -19.78 -18.24 -4.72
CA LEU A 113 -20.51 -17.26 -3.93
C LEU A 113 -21.57 -16.59 -4.80
N ALA A 114 -22.79 -16.53 -4.32
CA ALA A 114 -23.86 -15.79 -4.96
C ALA A 114 -23.57 -14.27 -4.92
N ASN A 115 -24.22 -13.51 -5.79
CA ASN A 115 -24.19 -12.06 -5.70
C ASN A 115 -24.95 -11.61 -4.44
N ASP A 116 -24.24 -11.11 -3.43
CA ASP A 116 -24.78 -10.76 -2.13
C ASP A 116 -24.34 -9.35 -1.72
N ALA A 117 -25.31 -8.53 -1.33
CA ALA A 117 -25.04 -7.16 -0.90
C ALA A 117 -24.16 -7.07 0.36
N ARG A 118 -24.09 -8.13 1.17
CA ARG A 118 -23.20 -8.20 2.34
C ARG A 118 -21.72 -8.08 1.96
N PHE A 119 -21.34 -8.52 0.76
CA PHE A 119 -19.98 -8.43 0.24
C PHE A 119 -19.63 -7.07 -0.37
N ALA A 120 -20.60 -6.16 -0.53
CA ALA A 120 -20.33 -4.84 -1.06
C ALA A 120 -19.66 -3.96 -0.02
N LEU A 121 -18.46 -3.47 -0.32
CA LEU A 121 -17.72 -2.52 0.51
C LEU A 121 -17.89 -1.11 -0.05
N PRO A 122 -18.01 -0.09 0.82
CA PRO A 122 -18.06 1.29 0.35
C PRO A 122 -16.72 1.71 -0.25
N GLU A 123 -16.79 2.46 -1.36
CA GLU A 123 -15.61 2.91 -2.10
C GLU A 123 -15.40 4.42 -1.94
N ARG A 124 -14.15 4.85 -2.09
CA ARG A 124 -13.69 6.24 -2.18
C ARG A 124 -12.83 6.43 -3.44
N HIS A 125 -12.45 7.68 -3.69
CA HIS A 125 -11.59 8.02 -4.82
C HIS A 125 -10.18 7.39 -4.78
N LEU A 126 -9.67 7.04 -3.59
CA LEU A 126 -8.39 6.33 -3.40
C LEU A 126 -8.58 4.85 -3.02
N GLY A 127 -9.73 4.26 -3.32
CA GLY A 127 -10.04 2.88 -2.98
C GLY A 127 -11.19 2.74 -1.99
N LEU A 128 -11.11 1.75 -1.10
CA LEU A 128 -12.16 1.46 -0.13
C LEU A 128 -12.16 2.46 1.04
N VAL A 129 -13.31 2.61 1.70
CA VAL A 129 -13.39 3.26 3.01
C VAL A 129 -12.56 2.43 4.00
N GLN A 130 -11.75 3.11 4.83
CA GLN A 130 -10.90 2.41 5.79
C GLN A 130 -11.73 1.60 6.79
N ALA A 131 -11.20 0.45 7.21
CA ALA A 131 -11.86 -0.43 8.19
C ALA A 131 -12.22 0.30 9.49
N VAL A 132 -11.33 1.15 9.99
CA VAL A 132 -11.55 1.97 11.21
C VAL A 132 -12.68 3.01 11.08
N GLU A 133 -13.17 3.26 9.88
CA GLU A 133 -14.27 4.18 9.60
C GLU A 133 -15.58 3.45 9.27
N THR A 134 -15.52 2.12 9.12
CA THR A 134 -16.70 1.32 8.79
C THR A 134 -17.52 1.07 10.06
N VAL A 135 -18.76 1.54 10.04
CA VAL A 135 -19.72 1.27 11.11
C VAL A 135 -20.10 -0.21 11.06
N ASP A 136 -20.24 -0.85 12.23
CA ASP A 136 -20.62 -2.26 12.39
C ASP A 136 -19.69 -3.26 11.64
N LEU A 137 -18.38 -2.94 11.58
CA LEU A 137 -17.38 -3.75 10.87
C LEU A 137 -17.40 -5.22 11.33
N GLU A 138 -17.40 -5.47 12.65
CA GLU A 138 -17.38 -6.83 13.21
C GLU A 138 -18.61 -7.63 12.79
N ALA A 139 -19.82 -7.08 12.95
CA ALA A 139 -21.04 -7.75 12.53
C ALA A 139 -21.10 -8.04 11.02
N ARG A 140 -20.49 -7.15 10.22
CA ARG A 140 -20.37 -7.35 8.79
C ARG A 140 -19.38 -8.48 8.46
N LEU A 141 -18.23 -8.52 9.14
CA LEU A 141 -17.23 -9.57 8.98
C LEU A 141 -17.80 -10.93 9.38
N ASP A 142 -18.55 -11.02 10.49
CA ASP A 142 -19.23 -12.24 10.91
C ASP A 142 -20.22 -12.73 9.85
N ALA A 143 -21.06 -11.85 9.33
CA ALA A 143 -22.03 -12.20 8.29
C ALA A 143 -21.36 -12.66 6.96
N ILE A 144 -20.20 -12.11 6.63
CA ILE A 144 -19.38 -12.55 5.47
C ILE A 144 -18.77 -13.92 5.78
N ALA A 145 -18.20 -14.12 6.97
CA ALA A 145 -17.59 -15.38 7.39
C ALA A 145 -18.62 -16.53 7.35
N ASP A 146 -19.80 -16.34 7.93
CA ASP A 146 -20.90 -17.31 7.87
C ASP A 146 -21.26 -17.70 6.42
N ALA A 147 -21.33 -16.71 5.53
CA ALA A 147 -21.65 -16.98 4.12
C ALA A 147 -20.53 -17.77 3.41
N LEU A 148 -19.28 -17.49 3.74
CA LEU A 148 -18.11 -18.21 3.20
C LEU A 148 -18.07 -19.66 3.71
N GLU A 149 -18.29 -19.90 4.99
CA GLU A 149 -18.34 -21.24 5.59
C GLU A 149 -19.42 -22.13 4.96
N HIS A 150 -20.56 -21.57 4.63
CA HIS A 150 -21.65 -22.30 3.96
C HIS A 150 -21.36 -22.62 2.47
N ALA A 151 -20.59 -21.76 1.80
CA ALA A 151 -20.41 -21.84 0.36
C ALA A 151 -19.10 -22.52 -0.07
N LEU A 152 -18.09 -22.60 0.83
CA LEU A 152 -16.75 -23.02 0.49
C LEU A 152 -16.24 -24.14 1.42
N PRO A 153 -15.52 -25.14 0.90
CA PRO A 153 -14.86 -26.17 1.68
C PRO A 153 -13.55 -25.62 2.29
N LEU A 154 -13.65 -24.82 3.35
CA LEU A 154 -12.51 -24.09 3.94
C LEU A 154 -11.34 -25.02 4.30
N ASP A 155 -11.61 -26.24 4.78
CA ASP A 155 -10.56 -27.22 5.07
C ASP A 155 -9.80 -27.66 3.81
N ALA A 156 -10.48 -27.82 2.68
CA ALA A 156 -9.82 -28.17 1.43
C ALA A 156 -8.94 -27.01 0.91
N ILE A 157 -9.35 -25.77 1.15
CA ILE A 157 -8.56 -24.57 0.84
C ILE A 157 -7.33 -24.51 1.75
N ARG A 158 -7.49 -24.71 3.06
CA ARG A 158 -6.37 -24.76 4.03
C ARG A 158 -5.37 -25.86 3.68
N HIS A 159 -5.83 -27.05 3.32
CA HIS A 159 -4.95 -28.18 2.89
C HIS A 159 -4.20 -27.90 1.58
N ALA A 160 -4.64 -26.95 0.78
CA ALA A 160 -3.90 -26.53 -0.40
C ALA A 160 -2.67 -25.70 -0.07
N ALA A 161 -2.60 -25.06 1.11
CA ALA A 161 -1.46 -24.28 1.55
C ALA A 161 -0.15 -25.09 1.54
N ARG A 162 0.95 -24.41 1.33
CA ARG A 162 2.30 -25.00 1.32
C ARG A 162 3.23 -24.12 2.18
N PRO A 163 4.25 -24.72 2.82
CA PRO A 163 5.30 -23.96 3.48
C PRO A 163 5.99 -23.01 2.50
N ALA A 164 6.39 -21.83 2.99
CA ALA A 164 7.13 -20.87 2.19
C ALA A 164 8.50 -21.44 1.79
N LYS A 165 8.89 -21.25 0.54
CA LYS A 165 10.25 -21.46 0.05
C LYS A 165 11.03 -20.17 0.36
N LEU A 166 11.71 -20.15 1.51
CA LEU A 166 12.46 -18.98 1.94
C LEU A 166 13.89 -19.02 1.39
N GLY A 167 14.35 -17.89 0.87
CA GLY A 167 15.77 -17.62 0.68
C GLY A 167 16.42 -17.16 1.98
N GLU A 168 17.67 -16.72 1.90
CA GLU A 168 18.37 -16.11 3.03
C GLU A 168 17.67 -14.79 3.40
N PRO A 169 17.20 -14.61 4.65
CA PRO A 169 16.64 -13.35 5.12
C PRO A 169 17.67 -12.23 5.05
N SER A 170 17.24 -11.04 4.64
CA SER A 170 18.09 -9.85 4.61
C SER A 170 17.37 -8.69 5.29
N GLN A 171 18.11 -7.99 6.14
CA GLN A 171 17.63 -6.77 6.80
C GLN A 171 17.87 -5.51 5.94
N GLU A 172 17.99 -5.69 4.63
CA GLU A 172 17.98 -4.57 3.69
C GLU A 172 16.70 -3.77 3.83
N GLY A 173 16.79 -2.46 3.69
CA GLY A 173 15.61 -1.59 3.79
C GLY A 173 15.98 -0.17 4.12
N LEU A 174 14.98 0.64 4.41
CA LEU A 174 15.18 2.02 4.86
C LEU A 174 15.73 2.02 6.28
N ARG A 175 16.90 2.63 6.47
CA ARG A 175 17.45 2.85 7.81
C ARG A 175 16.51 3.71 8.63
N PRO A 176 16.49 3.53 9.98
CA PRO A 176 15.74 4.44 10.84
C PRO A 176 16.17 5.89 10.58
N PRO A 177 15.24 6.84 10.43
CA PRO A 177 15.56 8.26 10.26
C PRO A 177 16.17 8.90 11.53
N GLY A 178 16.10 8.20 12.65
CA GLY A 178 16.65 8.57 13.94
C GLY A 178 16.55 7.43 14.95
N GLN A 179 16.95 7.68 16.19
CA GLN A 179 16.81 6.71 17.29
C GLN A 179 15.45 6.85 18.00
N ARG A 180 14.87 8.04 18.00
CA ARG A 180 13.57 8.36 18.59
C ARG A 180 12.74 9.07 17.53
N ILE A 181 11.84 8.35 16.88
CA ILE A 181 11.12 8.80 15.69
C ILE A 181 9.71 9.18 16.07
N ALA A 182 9.37 10.48 16.00
CA ALA A 182 7.98 10.93 16.13
C ALA A 182 7.24 10.60 14.81
N VAL A 183 6.20 9.77 14.89
CA VAL A 183 5.44 9.31 13.72
C VAL A 183 4.00 9.77 13.81
N ALA A 184 3.54 10.56 12.84
CA ALA A 184 2.14 10.95 12.74
C ALA A 184 1.27 9.72 12.43
N ARG A 185 0.22 9.51 13.22
CA ARG A 185 -0.64 8.34 13.10
C ARG A 185 -2.06 8.62 13.53
N ASP A 186 -2.95 8.82 12.57
CA ASP A 186 -4.39 8.90 12.74
C ASP A 186 -5.09 8.72 11.38
N ARG A 187 -6.38 9.06 11.27
CA ARG A 187 -7.17 8.92 10.02
C ARG A 187 -6.65 9.77 8.86
N ALA A 188 -5.97 10.88 9.14
CA ALA A 188 -5.36 11.72 8.11
C ALA A 188 -3.99 11.18 7.67
N PHE A 189 -3.32 10.35 8.48
CA PHE A 189 -1.97 9.83 8.30
C PHE A 189 -1.95 8.31 8.51
N SER A 190 -2.65 7.58 7.65
CA SER A 190 -2.92 6.14 7.81
C SER A 190 -2.09 5.24 6.89
N PHE A 191 -1.38 5.78 5.89
CA PHE A 191 -0.57 4.99 4.96
C PHE A 191 0.83 4.78 5.49
N LEU A 192 0.91 4.09 6.62
CA LEU A 192 2.14 3.75 7.30
C LEU A 192 2.41 2.25 7.14
N TYR A 193 3.53 1.92 6.55
CA TYR A 193 3.90 0.54 6.25
C TYR A 193 4.47 -0.18 7.48
N PRO A 194 3.82 -1.28 7.96
CA PRO A 194 4.29 -2.01 9.14
C PRO A 194 5.75 -2.47 9.02
N HIS A 195 6.17 -2.92 7.83
CA HIS A 195 7.55 -3.38 7.62
C HIS A 195 8.61 -2.31 7.93
N LEU A 196 8.34 -1.03 7.66
CA LEU A 196 9.26 0.05 8.01
C LEU A 196 9.39 0.19 9.52
N LEU A 197 8.26 0.22 10.22
CA LEU A 197 8.27 0.31 11.69
C LEU A 197 8.97 -0.87 12.34
N ASP A 198 8.76 -2.08 11.81
CA ASP A 198 9.37 -3.29 12.34
C ASP A 198 10.87 -3.31 12.08
N GLN A 199 11.32 -2.86 10.90
CA GLN A 199 12.74 -2.69 10.60
C GLN A 199 13.39 -1.64 11.50
N TRP A 200 12.76 -0.48 11.70
CA TRP A 200 13.29 0.57 12.56
C TRP A 200 13.39 0.12 14.02
N ARG A 201 12.36 -0.56 14.56
CA ARG A 201 12.42 -1.16 15.92
C ARG A 201 13.50 -2.22 16.04
N SER A 202 13.65 -3.08 15.02
CA SER A 202 14.71 -4.10 14.99
C SER A 202 16.11 -3.50 14.95
N ALA A 203 16.24 -2.31 14.35
CA ALA A 203 17.48 -1.54 14.36
C ALA A 203 17.69 -0.71 15.65
N GLY A 204 16.79 -0.86 16.65
CA GLY A 204 16.88 -0.23 17.97
C GLY A 204 16.19 1.13 18.07
N ALA A 205 15.45 1.58 17.06
CA ALA A 205 14.72 2.85 17.14
C ALA A 205 13.43 2.74 17.95
N GLU A 206 13.13 3.79 18.73
CA GLU A 206 11.88 3.99 19.42
C GLU A 206 10.89 4.75 18.54
N ILE A 207 9.66 4.25 18.43
CA ILE A 207 8.58 4.92 17.67
C ILE A 207 7.65 5.64 18.64
N LEU A 208 7.54 6.94 18.48
CA LEU A 208 6.73 7.86 19.29
C LEU A 208 5.53 8.32 18.46
N PRO A 209 4.37 7.63 18.51
CA PRO A 209 3.21 8.04 17.73
C PRO A 209 2.57 9.29 18.28
N PHE A 210 2.07 10.16 17.41
CA PHE A 210 1.27 11.33 17.77
C PHE A 210 0.12 11.52 16.77
N SER A 211 -0.98 12.15 17.20
CA SER A 211 -2.16 12.39 16.36
C SER A 211 -2.28 13.86 15.96
N PRO A 212 -1.94 14.23 14.72
CA PRO A 212 -2.22 15.56 14.20
C PRO A 212 -3.67 15.99 14.31
N LEU A 213 -4.63 15.08 14.11
CA LEU A 213 -6.07 15.38 14.25
C LEU A 213 -6.47 15.67 15.70
N ALA A 214 -5.76 15.16 16.69
CA ALA A 214 -5.98 15.49 18.10
C ALA A 214 -5.22 16.76 18.56
N ASP A 215 -4.64 17.51 17.61
CA ASP A 215 -3.79 18.68 17.86
C ASP A 215 -2.57 18.34 18.73
N GLU A 216 -2.02 17.14 18.59
CA GLU A 216 -0.79 16.73 19.28
C GLU A 216 0.43 17.21 18.49
N ALA A 217 1.39 17.81 19.19
CA ALA A 217 2.71 18.10 18.64
C ALA A 217 3.59 16.84 18.63
N PRO A 218 4.60 16.75 17.74
CA PRO A 218 5.63 15.72 17.86
C PRO A 218 6.29 15.75 19.25
N ASP A 219 6.67 14.57 19.75
CA ASP A 219 7.35 14.47 21.04
C ASP A 219 8.67 15.27 21.01
N PRO A 220 8.93 16.15 21.98
CA PRO A 220 10.11 17.01 22.00
C PRO A 220 11.43 16.23 22.19
N SER A 221 11.37 14.98 22.62
CA SER A 221 12.54 14.11 22.75
C SER A 221 12.88 13.34 21.45
N ALA A 222 12.04 13.48 20.41
CA ALA A 222 12.32 12.87 19.11
C ALA A 222 13.53 13.54 18.46
N ASP A 223 14.32 12.74 17.76
CA ASP A 223 15.46 13.18 16.95
C ASP A 223 15.15 13.17 15.44
N SER A 224 13.95 12.69 15.07
CA SER A 224 13.40 12.81 13.73
C SER A 224 11.87 12.78 13.76
N ILE A 225 11.23 13.34 12.72
CA ILE A 225 9.78 13.39 12.57
C ILE A 225 9.40 12.79 11.21
N TRP A 226 8.43 11.87 11.21
CA TRP A 226 7.91 11.22 10.01
C TRP A 226 6.41 11.43 9.89
N LEU A 227 5.98 12.06 8.79
CA LEU A 227 4.58 12.20 8.42
C LEU A 227 4.28 11.30 7.24
N PRO A 228 3.61 10.16 7.44
CA PRO A 228 3.26 9.24 6.35
C PRO A 228 2.14 9.80 5.47
N GLY A 229 1.81 9.07 4.42
CA GLY A 229 0.65 9.36 3.59
C GLY A 229 -0.67 9.12 4.29
N GLY A 230 -1.75 9.49 3.61
CA GLY A 230 -3.12 9.36 4.10
C GLY A 230 -4.09 10.26 3.34
N TYR A 231 -5.10 10.74 4.05
CA TYR A 231 -6.17 11.57 3.49
C TYR A 231 -6.24 12.97 4.15
N PRO A 232 -5.18 13.78 4.11
CA PRO A 232 -5.19 15.10 4.74
C PRO A 232 -6.24 16.04 4.13
N GLU A 233 -6.58 15.87 2.85
CA GLU A 233 -7.59 16.67 2.15
C GLU A 233 -9.00 16.52 2.75
N LEU A 234 -9.33 15.35 3.31
CA LEU A 234 -10.60 15.11 3.99
C LEU A 234 -10.67 15.78 5.36
N HIS A 235 -9.53 16.20 5.88
CA HIS A 235 -9.37 16.80 7.20
C HIS A 235 -8.68 18.17 7.17
N ALA A 236 -8.54 18.78 5.98
CA ALA A 236 -7.70 19.95 5.76
C ALA A 236 -8.06 21.14 6.67
N GLY A 237 -9.36 21.40 6.83
CA GLY A 237 -9.82 22.48 7.73
C GLY A 237 -9.48 22.22 9.19
N ARG A 238 -9.56 20.97 9.66
CA ARG A 238 -9.18 20.60 11.04
C ARG A 238 -7.68 20.71 11.24
N LEU A 239 -6.89 20.16 10.32
CA LEU A 239 -5.43 20.24 10.38
C LEU A 239 -4.93 21.67 10.37
N ALA A 240 -5.52 22.55 9.55
CA ALA A 240 -5.19 23.97 9.50
C ALA A 240 -5.53 24.73 10.81
N ALA A 241 -6.54 24.26 11.55
CA ALA A 241 -6.94 24.84 12.83
C ALA A 241 -6.11 24.31 14.03
N ASN A 242 -5.38 23.21 13.85
CA ASN A 242 -4.63 22.54 14.91
C ASN A 242 -3.28 23.23 15.15
N ALA A 243 -3.30 24.28 15.98
CA ALA A 243 -2.17 25.17 16.19
C ALA A 243 -0.99 24.49 16.90
N ARG A 244 -1.24 23.62 17.88
CA ARG A 244 -0.16 22.91 18.61
C ARG A 244 0.60 21.98 17.69
N PHE A 245 -0.10 21.25 16.84
CA PHE A 245 0.50 20.39 15.83
C PHE A 245 1.39 21.17 14.86
N LEU A 246 0.81 22.18 14.18
CA LEU A 246 1.53 22.96 13.17
C LEU A 246 2.71 23.74 13.77
N ASP A 247 2.54 24.32 14.95
CA ASP A 247 3.61 25.01 15.65
C ASP A 247 4.68 24.06 16.16
N GLY A 248 4.30 22.84 16.57
CA GLY A 248 5.25 21.78 16.92
C GLY A 248 6.17 21.43 15.75
N LEU A 249 5.62 21.29 14.54
CA LEU A 249 6.42 21.08 13.33
C LEU A 249 7.34 22.28 13.02
N ARG A 250 6.82 23.52 13.11
CA ARG A 250 7.58 24.74 12.81
C ARG A 250 8.74 24.99 13.77
N ARG A 251 8.59 24.59 15.04
CA ARG A 251 9.62 24.75 16.08
C ARG A 251 10.63 23.59 16.13
N ALA A 252 10.34 22.49 15.44
CA ALA A 252 11.23 21.35 15.43
C ALA A 252 12.59 21.73 14.78
N THR A 253 13.66 21.35 15.46
CA THR A 253 15.04 21.54 14.98
C THR A 253 15.66 20.26 14.44
N VAL A 254 14.91 19.15 14.52
CA VAL A 254 15.28 17.83 14.02
C VAL A 254 14.81 17.63 12.57
N PRO A 255 15.38 16.68 11.83
CA PRO A 255 14.93 16.38 10.48
C PRO A 255 13.45 15.99 10.43
N ILE A 256 12.75 16.46 9.40
CA ILE A 256 11.35 16.15 9.13
C ILE A 256 11.23 15.58 7.72
N HIS A 257 10.52 14.47 7.60
CA HIS A 257 10.14 13.91 6.29
C HIS A 257 8.64 13.70 6.19
N GLY A 258 8.08 14.06 5.02
CA GLY A 258 6.68 13.83 4.70
C GLY A 258 6.52 13.02 3.41
N GLU A 259 5.67 11.99 3.45
CA GLU A 259 5.28 11.24 2.26
C GLU A 259 3.84 11.55 1.87
N CYS A 260 3.56 11.73 0.57
CA CYS A 260 2.23 11.92 0.02
C CYS A 260 1.39 12.95 0.83
N GLY A 261 0.46 12.49 1.67
CA GLY A 261 -0.33 13.35 2.57
C GLY A 261 0.54 14.15 3.55
N GLY A 262 1.57 13.52 4.12
CA GLY A 262 2.54 14.19 4.98
C GLY A 262 3.31 15.28 4.26
N TYR A 263 3.71 15.06 3.02
CA TYR A 263 4.38 16.06 2.19
C TYR A 263 3.47 17.27 1.92
N MET A 264 2.18 17.05 1.62
CA MET A 264 1.21 18.13 1.43
C MET A 264 1.06 18.98 2.67
N VAL A 265 1.05 18.37 3.86
CA VAL A 265 0.92 19.08 5.14
C VAL A 265 2.19 19.86 5.51
N LEU A 266 3.36 19.44 5.04
CA LEU A 266 4.60 20.24 5.16
C LEU A 266 4.59 21.47 4.25
N GLY A 267 3.73 21.50 3.24
CA GLY A 267 3.59 22.61 2.29
C GLY A 267 3.01 23.89 2.88
N GLN A 268 2.86 24.91 2.05
CA GLN A 268 2.24 26.20 2.40
C GLN A 268 0.73 26.11 2.48
N GLY A 269 0.12 25.25 1.64
CA GLY A 269 -1.31 25.11 1.58
C GLY A 269 -1.80 23.88 0.85
N LEU A 270 -3.02 23.49 1.21
CA LEU A 270 -3.77 22.40 0.61
C LEU A 270 -5.16 22.93 0.24
N GLU A 271 -5.49 22.86 -1.05
CA GLU A 271 -6.82 23.15 -1.55
C GLU A 271 -7.64 21.86 -1.57
N ASP A 272 -8.80 21.89 -0.88
CA ASP A 272 -9.69 20.72 -0.81
C ASP A 272 -10.52 20.52 -2.09
N ALA A 273 -11.42 19.55 -2.07
CA ALA A 273 -12.26 19.22 -3.23
C ALA A 273 -13.26 20.34 -3.60
N ASP A 274 -13.59 21.22 -2.64
CA ASP A 274 -14.50 22.34 -2.84
C ASP A 274 -13.76 23.60 -3.30
N GLY A 275 -12.45 23.51 -3.54
CA GLY A 275 -11.60 24.64 -3.95
C GLY A 275 -11.23 25.58 -2.81
N ARG A 276 -11.47 25.18 -1.56
CA ARG A 276 -11.08 25.98 -0.40
C ARG A 276 -9.65 25.71 0.00
N ARG A 277 -8.83 26.75 0.04
CA ARG A 277 -7.43 26.67 0.48
C ARG A 277 -7.33 26.69 2.01
N HIS A 278 -6.55 25.77 2.53
CA HIS A 278 -6.22 25.64 3.95
C HIS A 278 -4.71 25.82 4.13
N ALA A 279 -4.31 26.72 5.05
CA ALA A 279 -2.89 26.92 5.36
C ALA A 279 -2.34 25.68 6.10
N MET A 280 -1.15 25.23 5.70
CA MET A 280 -0.48 24.09 6.31
C MET A 280 0.79 24.53 7.07
N ALA A 281 1.75 23.64 7.29
CA ALA A 281 2.93 23.94 8.09
C ALA A 281 3.82 25.05 7.50
N GLY A 282 3.87 25.19 6.17
CA GLY A 282 4.67 26.22 5.48
C GLY A 282 6.18 25.96 5.56
N LEU A 283 6.59 24.75 5.84
CA LEU A 283 8.00 24.36 5.93
C LEU A 283 8.62 24.11 4.55
N LEU A 284 7.79 23.72 3.58
CA LEU A 284 8.16 23.55 2.17
C LEU A 284 7.30 24.49 1.28
N GLN A 285 7.85 24.93 0.14
CA GLN A 285 7.12 25.76 -0.83
C GLN A 285 6.28 24.91 -1.78
N LEU A 286 5.42 24.09 -1.21
CA LEU A 286 4.48 23.26 -1.92
C LEU A 286 3.06 23.79 -1.74
N GLU A 287 2.33 23.95 -2.84
CA GLU A 287 0.89 24.09 -2.86
C GLU A 287 0.28 22.90 -3.59
N ALA A 288 -0.63 22.19 -2.95
CA ALA A 288 -1.32 21.04 -3.49
C ALA A 288 -2.83 21.29 -3.60
N SER A 289 -3.51 20.71 -4.61
CA SER A 289 -4.92 20.92 -4.85
C SER A 289 -5.65 19.63 -5.18
N PHE A 290 -6.84 19.47 -4.61
CA PHE A 290 -7.83 18.44 -4.93
C PHE A 290 -9.07 18.98 -5.70
N ALA A 291 -9.13 20.26 -6.03
CA ALA A 291 -10.24 20.85 -6.77
C ALA A 291 -10.39 20.25 -8.18
N GLN A 292 -9.28 19.91 -8.81
CA GLN A 292 -9.25 19.18 -10.08
C GLN A 292 -8.37 17.94 -9.94
N ARG A 293 -8.98 16.85 -9.56
CA ARG A 293 -8.28 15.59 -9.27
C ARG A 293 -7.63 15.01 -10.52
N ARG A 294 -6.37 14.56 -10.38
CA ARG A 294 -5.67 13.80 -11.41
C ARG A 294 -4.95 12.63 -10.75
N LEU A 295 -5.21 11.43 -11.23
CA LEU A 295 -4.55 10.22 -10.74
C LEU A 295 -3.07 10.22 -11.13
N HIS A 296 -2.20 10.09 -10.13
CA HIS A 296 -0.79 9.79 -10.25
C HIS A 296 -0.55 8.44 -9.59
N ILE A 297 -0.14 7.46 -10.39
CA ILE A 297 0.05 6.08 -9.92
C ILE A 297 1.26 5.46 -10.61
N GLY A 298 2.00 4.66 -9.89
CA GLY A 298 3.04 3.79 -10.42
C GLY A 298 4.22 3.63 -9.49
N TYR A 299 5.03 2.64 -9.79
CA TYR A 299 6.30 2.46 -9.11
C TYR A 299 7.29 3.56 -9.46
N ARG A 300 8.15 3.87 -8.50
CA ARG A 300 9.18 4.92 -8.61
C ARG A 300 10.53 4.37 -8.17
N ARG A 301 11.53 4.63 -9.02
CA ARG A 301 12.94 4.51 -8.68
C ARG A 301 13.47 5.93 -8.51
N ALA A 302 13.83 6.30 -7.31
CA ALA A 302 14.24 7.64 -6.96
C ALA A 302 15.69 7.65 -6.47
N ARG A 303 16.55 8.49 -7.07
CA ARG A 303 17.94 8.68 -6.64
C ARG A 303 18.02 9.97 -5.85
N LEU A 304 18.47 9.90 -4.60
CA LEU A 304 18.65 11.08 -3.74
C LEU A 304 19.69 12.03 -4.30
N LYS A 305 19.37 13.33 -4.39
CA LYS A 305 20.27 14.41 -4.85
C LYS A 305 21.10 14.99 -3.71
N ALA A 306 20.64 14.80 -2.47
CA ALA A 306 21.30 15.30 -1.26
C ALA A 306 21.06 14.35 -0.09
N ASP A 307 21.87 14.50 0.95
CA ASP A 307 21.67 13.78 2.20
C ASP A 307 20.35 14.17 2.84
N CYS A 308 19.60 13.18 3.30
CA CYS A 308 18.36 13.38 4.05
C CYS A 308 18.07 12.14 4.92
N VAL A 309 16.93 12.11 5.59
CA VAL A 309 16.53 10.98 6.45
C VAL A 309 16.37 9.65 5.69
N LEU A 310 16.17 9.69 4.38
CA LEU A 310 16.09 8.48 3.55
C LEU A 310 17.47 7.87 3.22
N GLY A 311 18.53 8.63 3.41
CA GLY A 311 19.90 8.18 3.17
C GLY A 311 20.83 9.28 2.64
N PRO A 312 22.10 8.94 2.37
CA PRO A 312 23.04 9.86 1.73
C PRO A 312 22.72 10.07 0.25
N ALA A 313 23.24 11.18 -0.30
CA ALA A 313 23.15 11.48 -1.73
C ALA A 313 23.59 10.29 -2.58
N GLY A 314 22.89 10.04 -3.68
CA GLY A 314 23.13 8.90 -4.56
C GLY A 314 22.41 7.61 -4.18
N THR A 315 21.83 7.51 -2.98
CA THR A 315 21.01 6.34 -2.58
C THR A 315 19.83 6.17 -3.53
N GLU A 316 19.61 4.95 -4.02
CA GLU A 316 18.38 4.60 -4.75
C GLU A 316 17.30 4.13 -3.79
N ILE A 317 16.15 4.77 -3.87
CA ILE A 317 14.92 4.42 -3.14
C ILE A 317 13.95 3.78 -4.11
N MET A 318 13.39 2.64 -3.71
CA MET A 318 12.30 1.98 -4.42
C MET A 318 10.99 2.28 -3.69
N GLY A 319 9.97 2.66 -4.43
CA GLY A 319 8.69 3.01 -3.85
C GLY A 319 7.58 3.09 -4.87
N HIS A 320 6.42 3.57 -4.46
CA HIS A 320 5.30 3.83 -5.36
C HIS A 320 4.65 5.18 -5.07
N GLU A 321 4.07 5.75 -6.09
CA GLU A 321 3.25 6.97 -6.03
C GLU A 321 1.79 6.59 -6.24
N PHE A 322 0.90 7.11 -5.38
CA PHE A 322 -0.54 6.93 -5.54
C PHE A 322 -1.28 8.09 -4.86
N HIS A 323 -1.66 9.10 -5.63
CA HIS A 323 -2.43 10.24 -5.15
C HIS A 323 -3.24 10.88 -6.27
N TYR A 324 -4.19 11.75 -5.89
CA TYR A 324 -5.01 12.54 -6.81
C TYR A 324 -4.74 14.04 -6.73
N ALA A 325 -3.81 14.45 -5.88
CA ALA A 325 -3.44 15.85 -5.75
C ALA A 325 -2.75 16.37 -7.02
N ARG A 326 -3.04 17.60 -7.40
CA ARG A 326 -2.25 18.38 -8.34
C ARG A 326 -1.31 19.29 -7.58
N THR A 327 -0.08 19.35 -8.00
CA THR A 327 0.87 20.36 -7.54
C THR A 327 0.60 21.67 -8.28
N LEU A 328 0.29 22.72 -7.53
CA LEU A 328 0.09 24.06 -8.08
C LEU A 328 1.40 24.83 -8.16
N SER A 329 2.26 24.67 -7.17
CA SER A 329 3.61 25.26 -7.15
C SER A 329 4.57 24.45 -6.30
N ILE A 330 5.84 24.44 -6.68
CA ILE A 330 7.00 23.96 -5.90
C ILE A 330 8.09 25.00 -6.09
N GLY A 331 8.72 25.44 -5.00
CA GLY A 331 9.78 26.44 -5.03
C GLY A 331 11.08 26.04 -4.34
N ASP A 332 11.13 24.84 -3.77
CA ASP A 332 12.29 24.31 -3.06
C ASP A 332 13.21 23.47 -3.97
N GLU A 333 14.38 23.13 -3.44
CA GLU A 333 15.31 22.25 -4.13
C GLU A 333 14.71 20.85 -4.34
N PRO A 334 14.83 20.24 -5.54
CA PRO A 334 14.37 18.87 -5.77
C PRO A 334 15.16 17.89 -4.92
N LEU A 335 14.45 16.98 -4.24
CA LEU A 335 15.07 15.96 -3.37
C LEU A 335 15.62 14.79 -4.17
N VAL A 336 14.97 14.38 -5.25
CA VAL A 336 15.31 13.19 -6.03
C VAL A 336 15.31 13.44 -7.53
N ASP A 337 16.05 12.58 -8.24
CA ASP A 337 15.79 12.28 -9.65
C ASP A 337 14.97 10.99 -9.71
N CYS A 338 13.76 11.07 -10.27
CA CYS A 338 12.77 10.00 -10.22
C CYS A 338 12.51 9.41 -11.60
N GLN A 339 12.39 8.09 -11.68
CA GLN A 339 12.06 7.34 -12.89
C GLN A 339 10.90 6.37 -12.63
N ASP A 340 10.12 6.10 -13.67
CA ASP A 340 9.13 5.04 -13.68
C ASP A 340 9.76 3.65 -13.94
N VAL A 341 8.91 2.63 -14.08
CA VAL A 341 9.34 1.25 -14.34
C VAL A 341 10.07 1.05 -15.67
N SER A 342 9.84 1.93 -16.64
CA SER A 342 10.50 1.89 -17.96
C SER A 342 11.85 2.62 -17.97
N GLY A 343 12.20 3.30 -16.87
CA GLY A 343 13.37 4.18 -16.78
C GLY A 343 13.12 5.58 -17.32
N THR A 344 11.86 5.91 -17.67
CA THR A 344 11.50 7.26 -18.12
C THR A 344 11.46 8.20 -16.91
N ALA A 345 12.08 9.38 -17.04
CA ALA A 345 12.03 10.40 -16.02
C ALA A 345 10.59 10.86 -15.76
N VAL A 346 10.21 10.96 -14.50
CA VAL A 346 8.91 11.50 -14.07
C VAL A 346 9.08 12.86 -13.40
N ILE A 347 8.00 13.64 -13.41
CA ILE A 347 8.02 15.02 -12.89
C ILE A 347 8.18 15.04 -11.36
N GLU A 348 7.76 13.95 -10.68
CA GLU A 348 7.91 13.85 -9.22
C GLU A 348 9.38 13.92 -8.82
N ALA A 349 9.75 14.97 -8.15
CA ALA A 349 11.12 15.20 -7.68
C ALA A 349 11.21 15.40 -6.17
N GLY A 350 10.06 15.40 -5.47
CA GLY A 350 10.00 15.82 -4.08
C GLY A 350 10.54 17.24 -3.86
N ALA A 351 10.65 17.64 -2.61
CA ALA A 351 11.24 18.91 -2.26
C ALA A 351 12.09 18.79 -0.98
N ARG A 352 13.09 19.68 -0.86
CA ARG A 352 13.95 19.78 0.30
C ARG A 352 14.26 21.23 0.63
N ARG A 353 14.16 21.58 1.91
CA ARG A 353 14.61 22.86 2.48
C ARG A 353 15.28 22.61 3.83
N GLY A 354 16.60 22.79 3.90
CA GLY A 354 17.36 22.48 5.10
C GLY A 354 17.22 21.00 5.50
N SER A 355 16.76 20.75 6.72
CA SER A 355 16.50 19.41 7.25
C SER A 355 15.07 18.90 6.98
N VAL A 356 14.22 19.66 6.29
CA VAL A 356 12.85 19.25 5.93
C VAL A 356 12.85 18.73 4.51
N SER A 357 12.22 17.57 4.31
CA SER A 357 12.09 16.92 3.01
C SER A 357 10.72 16.28 2.82
N GLY A 358 10.31 16.06 1.58
CA GLY A 358 9.09 15.34 1.30
C GLY A 358 8.97 14.91 -0.15
N THR A 359 8.15 13.89 -0.40
CA THR A 359 7.87 13.30 -1.72
C THR A 359 6.41 12.90 -1.82
N PHE A 360 5.87 12.84 -3.04
CA PHE A 360 4.57 12.20 -3.26
C PHE A 360 4.67 10.69 -3.31
N PHE A 361 5.80 10.12 -3.66
CA PHE A 361 5.97 8.67 -3.58
C PHE A 361 6.23 8.21 -2.14
N HIS A 362 5.81 6.98 -1.85
CA HIS A 362 6.06 6.29 -0.59
C HIS A 362 7.31 5.44 -0.73
N ALA A 363 8.27 5.62 0.14
CA ALA A 363 9.49 4.83 0.18
C ALA A 363 9.21 3.44 0.77
N ILE A 364 9.59 2.39 0.06
CA ILE A 364 9.40 0.99 0.47
C ILE A 364 10.74 0.37 0.91
N SER A 365 11.78 0.57 0.11
CA SER A 365 13.11 0.03 0.39
C SER A 365 14.21 0.89 -0.24
N THR A 366 15.45 0.59 0.13
CA THR A 366 16.62 1.04 -0.61
C THR A 366 17.14 -0.08 -1.50
N ARG A 367 17.65 0.26 -2.67
CA ARG A 367 18.40 -0.69 -3.48
C ARG A 367 19.86 -0.67 -3.01
N PRO A 368 20.48 -1.83 -2.76
CA PRO A 368 21.91 -1.86 -2.52
C PRO A 368 22.65 -1.24 -3.70
N ALA A 369 23.71 -0.49 -3.41
CA ALA A 369 24.56 0.15 -4.42
C ALA A 369 25.33 -0.88 -5.25
#